data_7f9207fdd224f973782527d72b3937af
#
_entry.id   7f9207fdd224f973782527d72b3937af
#
_cell.length_a   1.000
_cell.length_b   1.000
_cell.length_c   1.000
_cell.angle_alpha   90.00
_cell.angle_beta   90.00
_cell.angle_gamma   90.00
#
_symmetry.space_group_name_H-M   'P 1'
#
loop_
_entity.id
_entity.type
_entity.pdbx_description
1 polymer ?
#
loop_
_entity_poly.entity_id
_entity_poly.type
_entity_poly.pdbx_seq_one_letter_code
_entity_poly.pdbx_strand_id
1 'polypeptide(L)'
;MVSAMVGRGTALGAALFALLAVPAQAGTAAAAGLPAPDDAGLQAVLHTALSQGAPGAMVRVDDNGTIHRLSEGVADRATGRAITTTDRFRVGSVTKSFSAVVLLQLVDEGKLDLDASVNTYLPGLLPDSRITVRQVMSHRSGLYDYTNDMFAQTVPGFESVRNKVFSFQDLVTLSLKHAVTNAPGAAYSYSNTNFVVAGMLIEKLTGHSVATEYQNRIFTPLNLTDTFYVHPDTAIPGTHANGYLTPDEAGGALVDSTEQTVSWAQSAGAVISSTQDLDTFFSALMSGQLMSAAQLAQMQQWTTVNSTQGYGLGLRRRDLSCGISVYGHTGTVQGYYTYAFASKDGKRSVTALANTSNNVDVLNTMARTLESAFCGKSTTAKLRSATSSATTVERYEDIAPGITRD
;
A
#
# COMPACT_ATOMS: atom_id res chain seq x y z
N MET A 1 90.14 -36.92 40.88
CA MET A 1 89.51 -37.57 42.05
C MET A 1 87.99 -37.50 41.80
N VAL A 2 87.35 -38.62 41.83
CA VAL A 2 85.98 -38.87 42.19
C VAL A 2 84.95 -38.39 41.19
N SER A 3 84.03 -39.07 40.73
CA SER A 3 83.53 -40.47 40.69
C SER A 3 82.21 -40.39 39.94
N ALA A 4 81.96 -41.35 39.12
CA ALA A 4 80.75 -41.54 38.35
C ALA A 4 79.50 -41.83 39.20
N MET A 5 78.35 -41.47 38.75
CA MET A 5 77.15 -42.29 39.00
C MET A 5 76.16 -42.20 37.79
N VAL A 6 75.87 -43.41 37.37
CA VAL A 6 74.94 -43.75 36.29
C VAL A 6 73.50 -43.66 36.81
N GLY A 7 72.64 -43.01 36.13
CA GLY A 7 71.18 -43.04 36.39
C GLY A 7 70.43 -43.42 35.13
N ARG A 8 69.78 -44.57 35.13
CA ARG A 8 68.87 -45.07 34.08
C ARG A 8 67.60 -44.30 34.13
N GLY A 9 67.20 -43.63 33.00
CA GLY A 9 65.93 -43.00 32.83
C GLY A 9 65.12 -43.71 31.74
N THR A 10 63.96 -44.14 32.10
CA THR A 10 62.96 -44.82 31.30
C THR A 10 62.36 -43.90 30.26
N ALA A 11 62.30 -44.32 29.01
CA ALA A 11 61.65 -43.66 27.93
C ALA A 11 60.12 -43.83 28.05
N LEU A 12 59.36 -42.70 28.22
CA LEU A 12 57.91 -42.65 28.01
C LEU A 12 57.69 -42.20 26.59
N GLY A 13 57.04 -43.05 25.78
CA GLY A 13 56.56 -42.69 24.44
C GLY A 13 55.32 -41.78 24.53
N ALA A 14 55.42 -40.56 23.96
CA ALA A 14 54.27 -39.67 23.75
C ALA A 14 53.63 -40.01 22.41
N ALA A 15 52.45 -40.58 22.46
CA ALA A 15 51.60 -40.74 21.25
C ALA A 15 50.96 -39.39 20.90
N LEU A 16 51.40 -38.79 19.81
CA LEU A 16 50.68 -37.63 19.21
C LEU A 16 49.40 -38.11 18.54
N PHE A 17 48.27 -37.78 19.14
CA PHE A 17 46.97 -37.82 18.44
C PHE A 17 46.84 -36.55 17.56
N ALA A 18 46.98 -36.69 16.25
CA ALA A 18 46.65 -35.67 15.28
C ALA A 18 45.12 -35.58 15.16
N LEU A 19 44.51 -34.58 15.80
CA LEU A 19 43.12 -34.22 15.53
C LEU A 19 43.05 -33.59 14.12
N LEU A 20 42.51 -34.34 13.16
CA LEU A 20 42.07 -33.81 11.87
C LEU A 20 40.85 -32.92 12.10
N ALA A 21 41.04 -31.60 12.15
CA ALA A 21 39.96 -30.64 12.08
C ALA A 21 39.36 -30.70 10.69
N VAL A 22 38.18 -31.29 10.57
CA VAL A 22 37.34 -31.16 9.35
C VAL A 22 36.78 -29.75 9.34
N PRO A 23 37.06 -28.93 8.29
CA PRO A 23 36.44 -27.64 8.18
C PRO A 23 34.94 -27.84 8.00
N ALA A 24 34.12 -27.39 8.94
CA ALA A 24 32.68 -27.24 8.76
C ALA A 24 32.45 -26.24 7.63
N GLN A 25 32.10 -26.74 6.46
CA GLN A 25 31.57 -25.89 5.41
C GLN A 25 30.23 -25.34 5.92
N ALA A 26 30.25 -24.09 6.38
CA ALA A 26 29.02 -23.30 6.53
C ALA A 26 28.42 -23.14 5.14
N GLY A 27 27.56 -24.08 4.75
CA GLY A 27 26.71 -23.90 3.56
C GLY A 27 25.93 -22.62 3.75
N THR A 28 26.21 -21.62 2.95
CA THR A 28 25.29 -20.48 2.78
C THR A 28 23.98 -21.06 2.32
N ALA A 29 23.01 -21.19 3.22
CA ALA A 29 21.64 -21.47 2.85
C ALA A 29 21.25 -20.33 1.90
N ALA A 30 21.17 -20.61 0.60
CA ALA A 30 20.56 -19.69 -0.34
C ALA A 30 19.17 -19.38 0.21
N ALA A 31 18.86 -18.10 0.40
CA ALA A 31 17.54 -17.70 0.83
C ALA A 31 16.54 -18.37 -0.13
N ALA A 32 15.74 -19.28 0.39
CA ALA A 32 14.73 -19.96 -0.43
C ALA A 32 13.87 -18.88 -1.05
N GLY A 33 13.74 -18.87 -2.39
CA GLY A 33 12.87 -17.94 -3.11
C GLY A 33 11.44 -18.06 -2.59
N LEU A 34 10.62 -17.04 -2.87
CA LEU A 34 9.20 -17.10 -2.56
C LEU A 34 8.56 -18.34 -3.20
N PRO A 35 7.63 -19.04 -2.52
CA PRO A 35 6.90 -20.14 -3.14
C PRO A 35 6.10 -19.63 -4.36
N ALA A 36 5.88 -20.49 -5.36
CA ALA A 36 5.11 -20.10 -6.55
C ALA A 36 3.72 -19.58 -6.15
N PRO A 37 3.18 -18.56 -6.86
CA PRO A 37 1.82 -18.08 -6.64
C PRO A 37 0.79 -19.21 -6.75
N ASP A 38 -0.25 -19.16 -5.94
CA ASP A 38 -1.36 -20.10 -5.96
C ASP A 38 -2.50 -19.56 -6.84
N ASP A 39 -2.45 -19.85 -8.14
CA ASP A 39 -3.48 -19.40 -9.09
C ASP A 39 -4.87 -19.93 -8.73
N ALA A 40 -4.98 -21.16 -8.22
CA ALA A 40 -6.25 -21.72 -7.79
C ALA A 40 -6.80 -20.98 -6.55
N GLY A 41 -5.92 -20.61 -5.61
CA GLY A 41 -6.28 -19.79 -4.46
C GLY A 41 -6.69 -18.38 -4.88
N LEU A 42 -5.98 -17.77 -5.82
CA LEU A 42 -6.35 -16.45 -6.39
C LEU A 42 -7.74 -16.52 -7.05
N GLN A 43 -7.99 -17.52 -7.89
CA GLN A 43 -9.30 -17.69 -8.55
C GLN A 43 -10.43 -17.89 -7.53
N ALA A 44 -10.19 -18.66 -6.46
CA ALA A 44 -11.16 -18.87 -5.38
C ALA A 44 -11.48 -17.57 -4.63
N VAL A 45 -10.49 -16.68 -4.45
CA VAL A 45 -10.71 -15.35 -3.88
C VAL A 45 -11.63 -14.52 -4.77
N LEU A 46 -11.36 -14.45 -6.09
CA LEU A 46 -12.20 -13.70 -7.02
C LEU A 46 -13.64 -14.24 -7.03
N HIS A 47 -13.80 -15.55 -7.12
CA HIS A 47 -15.11 -16.20 -7.08
C HIS A 47 -15.88 -15.87 -5.79
N THR A 48 -15.20 -15.88 -4.64
CA THR A 48 -15.80 -15.51 -3.35
C THR A 48 -16.22 -14.05 -3.33
N ALA A 49 -15.39 -13.13 -3.84
CA ALA A 49 -15.73 -11.71 -3.92
C ALA A 49 -17.00 -11.46 -4.76
N LEU A 50 -17.18 -12.18 -5.88
CA LEU A 50 -18.39 -12.09 -6.69
C LEU A 50 -19.61 -12.60 -5.92
N SER A 51 -19.48 -13.73 -5.22
CA SER A 51 -20.57 -14.29 -4.40
C SER A 51 -21.00 -13.37 -3.26
N GLN A 52 -20.11 -12.47 -2.84
CA GLN A 52 -20.35 -11.43 -1.82
C GLN A 52 -20.87 -10.12 -2.42
N GLY A 53 -21.08 -10.05 -3.73
CA GLY A 53 -21.72 -8.92 -4.40
C GLY A 53 -20.81 -8.01 -5.21
N ALA A 54 -19.51 -8.33 -5.38
CA ALA A 54 -18.69 -7.62 -6.32
C ALA A 54 -19.12 -7.92 -7.77
N PRO A 55 -19.39 -6.90 -8.64
CA PRO A 55 -19.72 -7.16 -10.03
C PRO A 55 -18.60 -7.82 -10.82
N GLY A 56 -17.34 -7.50 -10.51
CA GLY A 56 -16.17 -8.08 -11.10
C GLY A 56 -14.96 -7.92 -10.18
N ALA A 57 -14.00 -8.81 -10.36
CA ALA A 57 -12.72 -8.75 -9.67
C ALA A 57 -11.61 -9.26 -10.57
N MET A 58 -10.39 -8.75 -10.38
CA MET A 58 -9.21 -9.16 -11.13
C MET A 58 -7.97 -9.12 -10.27
N VAL A 59 -6.97 -9.92 -10.65
CA VAL A 59 -5.66 -9.93 -10.03
C VAL A 59 -4.57 -10.19 -11.07
N ARG A 60 -3.48 -9.45 -10.98
CA ARG A 60 -2.25 -9.68 -11.71
C ARG A 60 -1.12 -9.90 -10.71
N VAL A 61 -0.32 -10.94 -10.93
CA VAL A 61 0.92 -11.17 -10.21
C VAL A 61 2.06 -11.16 -11.22
N ASP A 62 3.09 -10.38 -10.94
CA ASP A 62 4.37 -10.47 -11.63
C ASP A 62 5.36 -11.20 -10.72
N ASP A 63 5.69 -12.42 -11.05
CA ASP A 63 6.68 -13.23 -10.34
C ASP A 63 8.00 -13.22 -11.09
N ASN A 64 8.77 -12.16 -10.90
CA ASN A 64 10.09 -11.98 -11.52
C ASN A 64 10.03 -12.19 -13.06
N GLY A 65 9.02 -11.56 -13.69
CA GLY A 65 8.77 -11.64 -15.14
C GLY A 65 7.80 -12.75 -15.58
N THR A 66 7.47 -13.71 -14.70
CA THR A 66 6.38 -14.66 -14.96
C THR A 66 5.05 -14.03 -14.56
N ILE A 67 4.15 -13.87 -15.52
CA ILE A 67 2.91 -13.13 -15.32
C ILE A 67 1.72 -14.06 -15.16
N HIS A 68 1.03 -13.94 -14.02
CA HIS A 68 -0.25 -14.57 -13.71
C HIS A 68 -1.36 -13.53 -13.88
N ARG A 69 -2.43 -13.86 -14.61
CA ARG A 69 -3.59 -12.98 -14.83
C ARG A 69 -4.87 -13.77 -14.62
N LEU A 70 -5.68 -13.29 -13.67
CA LEU A 70 -6.98 -13.89 -13.40
C LEU A 70 -8.02 -12.78 -13.29
N SER A 71 -9.22 -13.03 -13.78
CA SER A 71 -10.35 -12.12 -13.65
C SER A 71 -11.65 -12.89 -13.68
N GLU A 72 -12.68 -12.37 -13.04
CA GLU A 72 -14.01 -12.98 -12.99
C GLU A 72 -15.08 -11.88 -12.90
N GLY A 73 -16.24 -12.10 -13.52
CA GLY A 73 -17.35 -11.15 -13.52
C GLY A 73 -17.22 -10.07 -14.61
N VAL A 74 -17.85 -8.93 -14.37
CA VAL A 74 -18.03 -7.88 -15.37
C VAL A 74 -17.37 -6.56 -14.99
N ALA A 75 -16.80 -5.91 -15.99
CA ALA A 75 -16.33 -4.55 -15.89
C ALA A 75 -17.46 -3.54 -16.01
N ASP A 76 -18.49 -3.89 -16.78
CA ASP A 76 -19.67 -3.05 -17.00
C ASP A 76 -20.94 -3.88 -16.87
N ARG A 77 -21.77 -3.57 -15.89
CA ARG A 77 -23.03 -4.28 -15.61
C ARG A 77 -24.11 -4.02 -16.66
N ALA A 78 -24.07 -2.84 -17.31
CA ALA A 78 -25.08 -2.46 -18.29
C ALA A 78 -24.89 -3.23 -19.61
N THR A 79 -23.64 -3.43 -20.03
CA THR A 79 -23.32 -4.12 -21.29
C THR A 79 -22.99 -5.60 -21.09
N GLY A 80 -22.68 -6.02 -19.88
CA GLY A 80 -22.17 -7.37 -19.58
C GLY A 80 -20.72 -7.59 -20.00
N ARG A 81 -19.96 -6.52 -20.31
CA ARG A 81 -18.55 -6.63 -20.70
C ARG A 81 -17.73 -7.26 -19.57
N ALA A 82 -17.06 -8.35 -19.86
CA ALA A 82 -16.19 -9.02 -18.90
C ALA A 82 -15.06 -8.10 -18.41
N ILE A 83 -14.69 -8.21 -17.14
CA ILE A 83 -13.53 -7.53 -16.57
C ILE A 83 -12.23 -8.24 -16.98
N THR A 84 -11.18 -7.47 -17.24
CA THR A 84 -9.86 -7.99 -17.61
C THR A 84 -8.76 -7.27 -16.84
N THR A 85 -7.61 -7.90 -16.66
CA THR A 85 -6.45 -7.29 -15.98
C THR A 85 -5.81 -6.12 -16.73
N THR A 86 -6.31 -5.78 -17.92
CA THR A 86 -5.91 -4.60 -18.69
C THR A 86 -6.86 -3.42 -18.52
N ASP A 87 -7.99 -3.61 -17.85
CA ASP A 87 -8.90 -2.51 -17.53
C ASP A 87 -8.25 -1.52 -16.57
N ARG A 88 -8.40 -0.22 -16.88
CA ARG A 88 -8.01 0.87 -15.99
C ARG A 88 -9.05 1.05 -14.89
N PHE A 89 -8.63 1.60 -13.76
CA PHE A 89 -9.49 1.82 -12.60
C PHE A 89 -8.95 2.92 -11.70
N ARG A 90 -9.78 3.45 -10.82
CA ARG A 90 -9.36 4.39 -9.79
C ARG A 90 -8.69 3.64 -8.64
N VAL A 91 -7.48 4.06 -8.27
CA VAL A 91 -6.65 3.31 -7.33
C VAL A 91 -6.83 3.76 -5.87
N GLY A 92 -7.60 4.81 -5.64
CA GLY A 92 -7.82 5.34 -4.29
C GLY A 92 -6.50 5.66 -3.58
N SER A 93 -6.41 5.29 -2.32
CA SER A 93 -5.27 5.63 -1.46
C SER A 93 -3.92 5.06 -1.86
N VAL A 94 -3.84 4.17 -2.87
CA VAL A 94 -2.56 3.83 -3.51
C VAL A 94 -1.85 5.09 -4.03
N THR A 95 -2.61 6.14 -4.38
CA THR A 95 -2.12 7.48 -4.74
C THR A 95 -1.12 8.04 -3.71
N LYS A 96 -1.28 7.73 -2.43
CA LYS A 96 -0.41 8.23 -1.35
C LYS A 96 1.05 7.81 -1.54
N SER A 97 1.28 6.61 -2.08
CA SER A 97 2.64 6.15 -2.37
C SER A 97 3.31 6.98 -3.47
N PHE A 98 2.56 7.43 -4.48
CA PHE A 98 3.07 8.34 -5.51
C PHE A 98 3.44 9.70 -4.90
N SER A 99 2.56 10.29 -4.08
CA SER A 99 2.85 11.53 -3.35
C SER A 99 4.11 11.41 -2.48
N ALA A 100 4.24 10.30 -1.75
CA ALA A 100 5.38 10.07 -0.88
C ALA A 100 6.70 9.93 -1.65
N VAL A 101 6.69 9.26 -2.80
CA VAL A 101 7.87 9.16 -3.68
C VAL A 101 8.34 10.55 -4.10
N VAL A 102 7.43 11.42 -4.57
CA VAL A 102 7.79 12.79 -4.97
C VAL A 102 8.39 13.57 -3.79
N LEU A 103 7.76 13.51 -2.60
CA LEU A 103 8.30 14.21 -1.42
C LEU A 103 9.67 13.68 -1.01
N LEU A 104 9.90 12.37 -1.06
CA LEU A 104 11.21 11.78 -0.73
C LEU A 104 12.29 12.11 -1.77
N GLN A 105 11.92 12.25 -3.04
CA GLN A 105 12.83 12.80 -4.05
C GLN A 105 13.19 14.27 -3.77
N LEU A 106 12.22 15.07 -3.29
CA LEU A 106 12.51 16.46 -2.86
C LEU A 106 13.41 16.52 -1.62
N VAL A 107 13.37 15.49 -0.76
CA VAL A 107 14.36 15.34 0.32
C VAL A 107 15.75 15.05 -0.24
N ASP A 108 15.88 14.12 -1.20
CA ASP A 108 17.16 13.84 -1.88
C ASP A 108 17.73 15.08 -2.59
N GLU A 109 16.86 15.96 -3.10
CA GLU A 109 17.23 17.23 -3.72
C GLU A 109 17.59 18.32 -2.68
N GLY A 110 17.48 18.07 -1.38
CA GLY A 110 17.72 19.04 -0.32
C GLY A 110 16.66 20.16 -0.23
N LYS A 111 15.51 19.99 -0.87
CA LYS A 111 14.40 20.96 -0.89
C LYS A 111 13.42 20.77 0.28
N LEU A 112 13.41 19.60 0.91
CA LEU A 112 12.51 19.22 1.98
C LEU A 112 13.27 18.52 3.10
N ASP A 113 12.98 18.91 4.35
CA ASP A 113 13.40 18.20 5.55
C ASP A 113 12.17 17.52 6.18
N LEU A 114 12.26 16.20 6.36
CA LEU A 114 11.17 15.40 6.93
C LEU A 114 10.81 15.81 8.36
N ASP A 115 11.78 16.28 9.13
CA ASP A 115 11.60 16.63 10.55
C ASP A 115 11.32 18.12 10.77
N ALA A 116 11.33 18.92 9.70
CA ALA A 116 10.89 20.29 9.74
C ALA A 116 9.37 20.40 9.93
N SER A 117 8.92 21.47 10.56
CA SER A 117 7.50 21.82 10.63
C SER A 117 6.92 22.02 9.24
N VAL A 118 5.68 21.54 9.01
CA VAL A 118 4.92 21.85 7.78
C VAL A 118 4.82 23.36 7.56
N ASN A 119 4.63 24.14 8.64
CA ASN A 119 4.52 25.59 8.56
C ASN A 119 5.82 26.30 8.14
N THR A 120 6.97 25.61 8.12
CA THR A 120 8.20 26.14 7.52
C THR A 120 8.03 26.35 6.02
N TYR A 121 7.31 25.45 5.34
CA TYR A 121 7.08 25.47 3.90
C TYR A 121 5.74 26.11 3.54
N LEU A 122 4.73 25.94 4.40
CA LEU A 122 3.34 26.42 4.24
C LEU A 122 2.97 27.29 5.45
N PRO A 123 3.47 28.56 5.53
CA PRO A 123 3.31 29.39 6.71
C PRO A 123 1.85 29.58 7.10
N GLY A 124 1.52 29.27 8.36
CA GLY A 124 0.19 29.47 8.92
C GLY A 124 -0.88 28.49 8.45
N LEU A 125 -0.51 27.46 7.67
CA LEU A 125 -1.48 26.45 7.20
C LEU A 125 -2.08 25.65 8.36
N LEU A 126 -1.23 25.17 9.26
CA LEU A 126 -1.64 24.33 10.37
C LEU A 126 -1.56 25.11 11.71
N PRO A 127 -2.56 24.95 12.60
CA PRO A 127 -2.59 25.68 13.87
C PRO A 127 -1.49 25.23 14.85
N ASP A 128 -1.02 23.99 14.74
CA ASP A 128 0.07 23.45 15.58
C ASP A 128 1.37 23.37 14.76
N SER A 129 2.31 24.26 15.06
CA SER A 129 3.62 24.31 14.41
C SER A 129 4.55 23.15 14.73
N ARG A 130 4.16 22.24 15.64
CA ARG A 130 4.93 21.01 15.94
C ARG A 130 4.67 19.90 14.96
N ILE A 131 3.65 20.03 14.09
CA ILE A 131 3.38 19.01 13.06
C ILE A 131 4.48 19.03 12.01
N THR A 132 5.25 17.94 11.91
CA THR A 132 6.34 17.79 10.95
C THR A 132 5.86 17.12 9.66
N VAL A 133 6.65 17.25 8.57
CA VAL A 133 6.41 16.57 7.30
C VAL A 133 6.35 15.05 7.51
N ARG A 134 7.28 14.49 8.30
CA ARG A 134 7.30 13.06 8.65
C ARG A 134 6.00 12.61 9.31
N GLN A 135 5.47 13.40 10.25
CA GLN A 135 4.23 13.07 10.94
C GLN A 135 3.01 13.10 9.99
N VAL A 136 2.99 14.02 9.04
CA VAL A 136 2.00 14.05 7.95
C VAL A 136 2.10 12.79 7.11
N MET A 137 3.28 12.45 6.58
CA MET A 137 3.46 11.31 5.70
C MET A 137 3.24 9.95 6.38
N SER A 138 3.31 9.87 7.72
CA SER A 138 3.13 8.65 8.52
C SER A 138 1.80 8.57 9.26
N HIS A 139 0.84 9.45 8.97
CA HIS A 139 -0.46 9.54 9.66
C HIS A 139 -0.32 9.72 11.19
N ARG A 140 0.64 10.52 11.63
CA ARG A 140 0.88 10.84 13.04
C ARG A 140 0.72 12.33 13.35
N SER A 141 0.13 13.10 12.45
CA SER A 141 -0.12 14.53 12.65
C SER A 141 -1.21 14.82 13.67
N GLY A 142 -2.18 13.91 13.82
CA GLY A 142 -3.41 14.13 14.57
C GLY A 142 -4.47 14.94 13.80
N LEU A 143 -4.23 15.33 12.55
CA LEU A 143 -5.23 16.06 11.75
C LEU A 143 -6.47 15.19 11.54
N TYR A 144 -7.65 15.78 11.80
CA TYR A 144 -8.93 15.12 11.58
C TYR A 144 -9.10 14.75 10.11
N ASP A 145 -9.67 13.57 9.84
CA ASP A 145 -10.02 13.18 8.47
C ASP A 145 -11.37 13.75 8.08
N TYR A 146 -11.38 14.73 7.19
CA TYR A 146 -12.60 15.37 6.70
C TYR A 146 -13.54 14.41 5.97
N THR A 147 -13.04 13.27 5.49
CA THR A 147 -13.88 12.27 4.80
C THR A 147 -14.84 11.57 5.74
N ASN A 148 -14.61 11.61 7.07
CA ASN A 148 -15.55 11.08 8.05
C ASN A 148 -16.90 11.79 8.00
N ASP A 149 -16.89 13.12 7.88
CA ASP A 149 -18.13 13.88 7.73
C ASP A 149 -18.71 13.76 6.32
N MET A 150 -17.82 13.81 5.32
CA MET A 150 -18.19 13.82 3.91
C MET A 150 -18.92 12.53 3.50
N PHE A 151 -18.52 11.40 4.06
CA PHE A 151 -19.05 10.07 3.76
C PHE A 151 -19.66 9.37 4.98
N ALA A 152 -20.17 10.13 5.94
CA ALA A 152 -20.92 9.59 7.07
C ALA A 152 -22.12 8.75 6.61
N GLN A 153 -22.72 9.14 5.48
CA GLN A 153 -23.66 8.36 4.69
C GLN A 153 -23.04 8.15 3.30
N THR A 154 -22.87 6.89 2.88
CA THR A 154 -22.04 6.55 1.73
C THR A 154 -22.57 7.13 0.43
N VAL A 155 -23.79 6.78 0.02
CA VAL A 155 -24.38 7.22 -1.25
C VAL A 155 -24.71 8.73 -1.22
N PRO A 156 -25.40 9.27 -0.22
CA PRO A 156 -25.65 10.72 -0.17
C PRO A 156 -24.35 11.53 -0.12
N GLY A 157 -23.34 11.07 0.61
CA GLY A 157 -22.02 11.70 0.64
C GLY A 157 -21.38 11.72 -0.73
N PHE A 158 -21.35 10.59 -1.43
CA PHE A 158 -20.83 10.48 -2.78
C PHE A 158 -21.55 11.42 -3.74
N GLU A 159 -22.87 11.37 -3.82
CA GLU A 159 -23.65 12.23 -4.72
C GLU A 159 -23.46 13.72 -4.42
N SER A 160 -23.21 14.08 -3.18
CA SER A 160 -22.94 15.46 -2.77
C SER A 160 -21.63 16.03 -3.31
N VAL A 161 -20.65 15.17 -3.63
CA VAL A 161 -19.28 15.59 -4.01
C VAL A 161 -18.81 15.10 -5.38
N ARG A 162 -19.50 14.13 -6.02
CA ARG A 162 -19.02 13.47 -7.24
C ARG A 162 -18.63 14.43 -8.37
N ASN A 163 -19.30 15.58 -8.45
CA ASN A 163 -19.05 16.61 -9.47
C ASN A 163 -18.44 17.90 -8.89
N LYS A 164 -18.17 17.94 -7.57
CA LYS A 164 -17.54 19.12 -6.96
C LYS A 164 -16.06 19.15 -7.22
N VAL A 165 -15.54 20.37 -7.40
CA VAL A 165 -14.11 20.65 -7.42
C VAL A 165 -13.73 21.36 -6.13
N PHE A 166 -12.81 20.76 -5.38
CA PHE A 166 -12.25 21.32 -4.16
C PHE A 166 -10.81 21.74 -4.43
N SER A 167 -10.40 22.88 -3.90
CA SER A 167 -8.98 23.19 -3.75
C SER A 167 -8.38 22.38 -2.58
N PHE A 168 -7.07 22.26 -2.53
CA PHE A 168 -6.38 21.70 -1.35
C PHE A 168 -6.75 22.46 -0.08
N GLN A 169 -6.82 23.81 -0.17
CA GLN A 169 -7.17 24.66 0.97
C GLN A 169 -8.58 24.40 1.48
N ASP A 170 -9.56 24.14 0.60
CA ASP A 170 -10.92 23.78 1.02
C ASP A 170 -10.92 22.52 1.89
N LEU A 171 -10.19 21.48 1.46
CA LEU A 171 -10.11 20.21 2.16
C LEU A 171 -9.40 20.32 3.52
N VAL A 172 -8.30 21.06 3.59
CA VAL A 172 -7.64 21.36 4.88
C VAL A 172 -8.58 22.15 5.79
N THR A 173 -9.31 23.15 5.26
CA THR A 173 -10.28 23.93 6.01
C THR A 173 -11.39 23.06 6.60
N LEU A 174 -11.87 22.04 5.87
CA LEU A 174 -12.85 21.09 6.41
C LEU A 174 -12.28 20.33 7.61
N SER A 175 -11.05 19.83 7.52
CA SER A 175 -10.38 19.13 8.63
C SER A 175 -10.22 20.04 9.87
N LEU A 176 -9.81 21.29 9.66
CA LEU A 176 -9.54 22.24 10.76
C LEU A 176 -10.81 22.76 11.47
N LYS A 177 -12.02 22.42 11.01
CA LYS A 177 -13.25 22.64 11.77
C LYS A 177 -13.37 21.73 12.99
N HIS A 178 -12.56 20.68 13.06
CA HIS A 178 -12.55 19.68 14.12
C HIS A 178 -11.30 19.78 14.97
N ALA A 179 -11.40 19.31 16.20
CA ALA A 179 -10.24 19.10 17.05
C ALA A 179 -9.32 18.01 16.46
N VAL A 180 -8.03 18.12 16.76
CA VAL A 180 -7.07 17.05 16.43
C VAL A 180 -7.44 15.75 17.16
N THR A 181 -7.22 14.61 16.52
CA THR A 181 -7.53 13.28 17.09
C THR A 181 -6.55 12.86 18.18
N ASN A 182 -5.33 13.36 18.12
CA ASN A 182 -4.26 13.14 19.10
C ASN A 182 -3.19 14.23 18.96
N ALA A 183 -2.30 14.34 19.93
CA ALA A 183 -1.15 15.23 19.84
C ALA A 183 -0.21 14.80 18.70
N PRO A 184 0.46 15.76 18.02
CA PRO A 184 1.40 15.42 16.94
C PRO A 184 2.46 14.41 17.39
N GLY A 185 2.63 13.35 16.64
CA GLY A 185 3.58 12.28 16.93
C GLY A 185 3.14 11.23 17.95
N ALA A 186 2.03 11.42 18.67
CA ALA A 186 1.62 10.53 19.77
C ALA A 186 1.10 9.17 19.31
N ALA A 187 0.27 9.14 18.27
CA ALA A 187 -0.36 7.91 17.77
C ALA A 187 -0.54 7.92 16.26
N TYR A 188 -0.71 6.73 15.68
CA TYR A 188 -1.20 6.56 14.33
C TYR A 188 -2.71 6.87 14.28
N SER A 189 -3.10 7.74 13.37
CA SER A 189 -4.50 8.05 13.06
C SER A 189 -4.59 8.39 11.58
N TYR A 190 -5.09 7.43 10.80
CA TYR A 190 -5.21 7.63 9.35
C TYR A 190 -6.06 8.85 9.03
N SER A 191 -5.58 9.69 8.12
CA SER A 191 -6.30 10.89 7.69
C SER A 191 -5.91 11.28 6.27
N ASN A 192 -6.91 11.43 5.41
CA ASN A 192 -6.72 11.92 4.04
C ASN A 192 -6.19 13.34 4.01
N THR A 193 -6.49 14.16 5.04
CA THR A 193 -5.96 15.52 5.19
C THR A 193 -4.44 15.55 5.12
N ASN A 194 -3.76 14.54 5.65
CA ASN A 194 -2.30 14.45 5.60
C ASN A 194 -1.77 14.48 4.17
N PHE A 195 -2.39 13.72 3.28
CA PHE A 195 -1.92 13.65 1.90
C PHE A 195 -2.47 14.80 1.02
N VAL A 196 -3.50 15.50 1.44
CA VAL A 196 -3.87 16.82 0.91
C VAL A 196 -2.74 17.82 1.20
N VAL A 197 -2.24 17.86 2.44
CA VAL A 197 -1.09 18.70 2.82
C VAL A 197 0.18 18.28 2.05
N ALA A 198 0.39 16.97 1.83
CA ALA A 198 1.49 16.47 0.99
C ALA A 198 1.44 17.03 -0.43
N GLY A 199 0.25 17.11 -1.06
CA GLY A 199 0.06 17.75 -2.36
C GLY A 199 0.41 19.24 -2.34
N MET A 200 -0.02 19.96 -1.31
CA MET A 200 0.34 21.38 -1.14
C MET A 200 1.87 21.58 -1.01
N LEU A 201 2.56 20.69 -0.29
CA LEU A 201 4.02 20.71 -0.17
C LEU A 201 4.70 20.48 -1.52
N ILE A 202 4.21 19.51 -2.31
CA ILE A 202 4.73 19.24 -3.66
C ILE A 202 4.62 20.52 -4.51
N GLU A 203 3.43 21.09 -4.61
CA GLU A 203 3.22 22.29 -5.45
C GLU A 203 4.04 23.50 -4.96
N LYS A 204 4.12 23.70 -3.64
CA LYS A 204 4.89 24.80 -3.05
C LYS A 204 6.38 24.71 -3.33
N LEU A 205 6.95 23.51 -3.25
CA LEU A 205 8.40 23.29 -3.36
C LEU A 205 8.87 23.20 -4.82
N THR A 206 8.00 22.81 -5.72
CA THR A 206 8.34 22.64 -7.14
C THR A 206 7.87 23.77 -8.02
N GLY A 207 6.81 24.47 -7.63
CA GLY A 207 6.13 25.46 -8.48
C GLY A 207 5.28 24.84 -9.59
N HIS A 208 5.14 23.51 -9.61
CA HIS A 208 4.35 22.77 -10.59
C HIS A 208 3.16 22.07 -9.91
N SER A 209 2.14 21.72 -10.69
CA SER A 209 1.02 20.92 -10.19
C SER A 209 1.47 19.50 -9.81
N VAL A 210 0.73 18.87 -8.87
CA VAL A 210 0.92 17.47 -8.51
C VAL A 210 0.90 16.55 -9.74
N ALA A 211 -0.02 16.81 -10.69
CA ALA A 211 -0.10 16.06 -11.95
C ALA A 211 1.22 16.12 -12.75
N THR A 212 1.79 17.30 -12.87
CA THR A 212 3.08 17.51 -13.57
C THR A 212 4.22 16.75 -12.87
N GLU A 213 4.27 16.82 -11.55
CA GLU A 213 5.33 16.15 -10.79
C GLU A 213 5.20 14.62 -10.85
N TYR A 214 3.98 14.06 -10.76
CA TYR A 214 3.78 12.63 -10.98
C TYR A 214 4.19 12.19 -12.38
N GLN A 215 3.79 12.94 -13.40
CA GLN A 215 4.12 12.65 -14.78
C GLN A 215 5.65 12.64 -15.01
N ASN A 216 6.34 13.70 -14.57
CA ASN A 216 7.75 13.88 -14.85
C ASN A 216 8.66 12.96 -14.01
N ARG A 217 8.27 12.69 -12.76
CA ARG A 217 9.11 11.98 -11.79
C ARG A 217 8.82 10.49 -11.69
N ILE A 218 7.62 10.05 -12.10
CA ILE A 218 7.20 8.67 -11.92
C ILE A 218 6.65 8.07 -13.21
N PHE A 219 5.59 8.66 -13.80
CA PHE A 219 4.89 8.02 -14.91
C PHE A 219 5.78 7.89 -16.15
N THR A 220 6.42 8.97 -16.57
CA THR A 220 7.32 8.97 -17.74
C THR A 220 8.58 8.13 -17.51
N PRO A 221 9.33 8.25 -16.40
CA PRO A 221 10.51 7.43 -16.16
C PRO A 221 10.25 5.93 -16.11
N LEU A 222 9.10 5.51 -15.58
CA LEU A 222 8.69 4.11 -15.49
C LEU A 222 7.85 3.62 -16.68
N ASN A 223 7.58 4.50 -17.67
CA ASN A 223 6.71 4.22 -18.81
C ASN A 223 5.32 3.69 -18.39
N LEU A 224 4.69 4.33 -17.39
CA LEU A 224 3.35 3.99 -16.90
C LEU A 224 2.30 4.61 -17.84
N THR A 225 1.98 3.92 -18.93
CA THR A 225 1.14 4.49 -20.00
C THR A 225 -0.36 4.41 -19.70
N ASP A 226 -0.76 3.63 -18.71
CA ASP A 226 -2.13 3.47 -18.24
C ASP A 226 -2.39 4.17 -16.89
N THR A 227 -1.44 5.02 -16.47
CA THR A 227 -1.52 5.76 -15.19
C THR A 227 -1.74 7.24 -15.44
N PHE A 228 -2.76 7.82 -14.78
CA PHE A 228 -3.22 9.18 -15.00
C PHE A 228 -3.58 9.88 -13.68
N TYR A 229 -3.40 11.18 -13.65
CA TYR A 229 -3.98 12.05 -12.63
C TYR A 229 -4.85 13.07 -13.32
N VAL A 230 -6.13 12.72 -13.55
CA VAL A 230 -7.04 13.46 -14.42
C VAL A 230 -7.89 14.51 -13.68
N HIS A 231 -7.76 14.58 -12.34
CA HIS A 231 -8.48 15.60 -11.58
C HIS A 231 -8.33 17.00 -12.21
N PRO A 232 -9.42 17.78 -12.42
CA PRO A 232 -10.79 17.51 -11.97
C PRO A 232 -11.70 16.78 -12.97
N ASP A 233 -11.19 16.22 -14.05
CA ASP A 233 -12.02 15.49 -15.01
C ASP A 233 -12.68 14.26 -14.36
N THR A 234 -13.90 13.93 -14.81
CA THR A 234 -14.68 12.83 -14.22
C THR A 234 -14.44 11.48 -14.89
N ALA A 235 -14.00 11.48 -16.15
CA ALA A 235 -13.87 10.27 -16.94
C ALA A 235 -12.60 9.50 -16.63
N ILE A 236 -12.66 8.16 -16.75
CA ILE A 236 -11.50 7.29 -16.80
C ILE A 236 -11.05 7.14 -18.25
N PRO A 237 -9.83 7.54 -18.64
CA PRO A 237 -9.38 7.44 -20.02
C PRO A 237 -9.33 6.00 -20.53
N GLY A 238 -9.86 5.73 -21.73
CA GLY A 238 -9.77 4.44 -22.41
C GLY A 238 -10.61 3.33 -21.79
N THR A 239 -10.26 2.08 -22.08
CA THR A 239 -10.98 0.89 -21.57
C THR A 239 -10.76 0.75 -20.07
N HIS A 240 -11.84 0.63 -19.32
CA HIS A 240 -11.81 0.62 -17.86
C HIS A 240 -12.90 -0.24 -17.24
N ALA A 241 -12.73 -0.64 -16.01
CA ALA A 241 -13.77 -1.22 -15.19
C ALA A 241 -14.61 -0.09 -14.58
N ASN A 242 -15.95 -0.15 -14.73
CA ASN A 242 -16.87 0.74 -14.05
C ASN A 242 -16.86 0.44 -12.54
N GLY A 243 -16.99 1.47 -11.73
CA GLY A 243 -17.05 1.35 -10.26
C GLY A 243 -18.48 1.32 -9.74
N TYR A 244 -18.74 0.47 -8.77
CA TYR A 244 -20.08 0.30 -8.20
C TYR A 244 -20.06 0.44 -6.70
N LEU A 245 -20.76 1.45 -6.20
CA LEU A 245 -20.85 1.75 -4.78
C LEU A 245 -22.01 0.95 -4.16
N THR A 246 -21.72 0.17 -3.13
CA THR A 246 -22.74 -0.53 -2.35
C THR A 246 -23.40 0.47 -1.40
N PRO A 247 -24.74 0.58 -1.38
CA PRO A 247 -25.45 1.44 -0.44
C PRO A 247 -25.30 0.98 1.01
N ASP A 248 -25.50 1.91 1.96
CA ASP A 248 -25.53 1.56 3.40
C ASP A 248 -26.75 0.70 3.75
N GLU A 249 -27.82 0.82 2.97
CA GLU A 249 -29.04 0.02 3.15
C GLU A 249 -28.86 -1.40 2.57
N ALA A 250 -29.05 -2.41 3.39
CA ALA A 250 -28.92 -3.80 2.98
C ALA A 250 -29.90 -4.16 1.84
N GLY A 251 -29.38 -4.76 0.77
CA GLY A 251 -30.16 -5.12 -0.42
C GLY A 251 -30.46 -3.97 -1.36
N GLY A 252 -29.94 -2.76 -1.10
CA GLY A 252 -30.05 -1.62 -1.99
C GLY A 252 -29.32 -1.87 -3.31
N ALA A 253 -29.82 -1.22 -4.40
CA ALA A 253 -29.19 -1.32 -5.71
C ALA A 253 -27.84 -0.63 -5.75
N LEU A 254 -26.84 -1.27 -6.36
CA LEU A 254 -25.52 -0.69 -6.57
C LEU A 254 -25.62 0.61 -7.37
N VAL A 255 -24.88 1.63 -6.93
CA VAL A 255 -24.82 2.96 -7.60
C VAL A 255 -23.57 3.01 -8.48
N ASP A 256 -23.73 3.36 -9.74
CA ASP A 256 -22.58 3.60 -10.63
C ASP A 256 -21.82 4.87 -10.19
N SER A 257 -20.59 4.67 -9.77
CA SER A 257 -19.68 5.70 -9.28
C SER A 257 -18.46 5.91 -10.18
N THR A 258 -18.51 5.40 -11.41
CA THR A 258 -17.40 5.45 -12.36
C THR A 258 -16.95 6.88 -12.63
N GLU A 259 -17.92 7.75 -12.96
CA GLU A 259 -17.66 9.16 -13.26
C GLU A 259 -17.73 10.00 -11.99
N GLN A 260 -16.61 10.53 -11.58
CA GLN A 260 -16.45 11.43 -10.43
C GLN A 260 -15.15 12.22 -10.55
N THR A 261 -15.14 13.45 -10.05
CA THR A 261 -13.93 14.31 -10.08
C THR A 261 -12.81 13.77 -9.21
N VAL A 262 -13.11 12.96 -8.18
CA VAL A 262 -12.22 12.58 -7.07
C VAL A 262 -11.48 13.79 -6.48
N SER A 263 -12.03 14.99 -6.70
CA SER A 263 -11.46 16.25 -6.21
C SER A 263 -11.41 16.32 -4.69
N TRP A 264 -12.29 15.59 -4.03
CA TRP A 264 -12.28 15.44 -2.58
C TRP A 264 -11.05 14.69 -2.04
N ALA A 265 -10.35 13.90 -2.87
CA ALA A 265 -9.19 13.11 -2.47
C ALA A 265 -7.87 13.66 -3.01
N GLN A 266 -7.85 14.18 -4.23
CA GLN A 266 -6.64 14.72 -4.90
C GLN A 266 -5.39 13.84 -4.68
N SER A 267 -4.30 14.42 -4.16
CA SER A 267 -3.03 13.72 -3.85
C SER A 267 -3.15 12.61 -2.79
N ALA A 268 -4.31 12.47 -2.15
CA ALA A 268 -4.62 11.36 -1.25
C ALA A 268 -5.28 10.17 -1.98
N GLY A 269 -5.86 10.36 -3.21
CA GLY A 269 -6.66 9.27 -3.78
C GLY A 269 -7.07 9.37 -5.25
N ALA A 270 -6.61 10.34 -6.05
CA ALA A 270 -7.19 10.63 -7.37
C ALA A 270 -6.47 9.96 -8.57
N VAL A 271 -5.46 9.13 -8.36
CA VAL A 271 -4.78 8.43 -9.46
C VAL A 271 -5.69 7.35 -10.05
N ILE A 272 -5.63 7.22 -11.38
CA ILE A 272 -6.15 6.12 -12.19
C ILE A 272 -4.96 5.31 -12.67
N SER A 273 -5.05 3.97 -12.70
CA SER A 273 -3.97 3.12 -13.18
C SER A 273 -4.49 1.80 -13.72
N SER A 274 -3.58 0.91 -14.10
CA SER A 274 -3.82 -0.49 -14.45
C SER A 274 -3.09 -1.41 -13.47
N THR A 275 -3.43 -2.71 -13.49
CA THR A 275 -2.71 -3.68 -12.66
C THR A 275 -1.24 -3.76 -13.03
N GLN A 276 -0.90 -3.66 -14.33
CA GLN A 276 0.47 -3.71 -14.81
C GLN A 276 1.30 -2.51 -14.34
N ASP A 277 0.75 -1.30 -14.45
CA ASP A 277 1.47 -0.09 -14.07
C ASP A 277 1.71 -0.03 -12.56
N LEU A 278 0.74 -0.47 -11.74
CA LEU A 278 0.92 -0.55 -10.28
C LEU A 278 1.96 -1.60 -9.89
N ASP A 279 1.97 -2.76 -10.54
CA ASP A 279 3.02 -3.78 -10.32
C ASP A 279 4.40 -3.21 -10.67
N THR A 280 4.52 -2.51 -11.83
CA THR A 280 5.77 -1.84 -12.24
C THR A 280 6.20 -0.79 -11.22
N PHE A 281 5.26 0.05 -10.76
CA PHE A 281 5.55 1.09 -9.78
C PHE A 281 6.06 0.52 -8.45
N PHE A 282 5.36 -0.46 -7.86
CA PHE A 282 5.79 -1.02 -6.56
C PHE A 282 7.05 -1.87 -6.69
N SER A 283 7.27 -2.57 -7.79
CA SER A 283 8.53 -3.26 -8.08
C SER A 283 9.70 -2.27 -8.14
N ALA A 284 9.54 -1.17 -8.88
CA ALA A 284 10.56 -0.12 -8.99
C ALA A 284 10.81 0.57 -7.65
N LEU A 285 9.77 0.84 -6.88
CA LEU A 285 9.88 1.44 -5.55
C LEU A 285 10.69 0.54 -4.61
N MET A 286 10.30 -0.73 -4.50
CA MET A 286 10.92 -1.66 -3.56
C MET A 286 12.33 -2.09 -3.97
N SER A 287 12.64 -2.08 -5.28
CA SER A 287 14.01 -2.31 -5.77
C SER A 287 14.91 -1.05 -5.72
N GLY A 288 14.41 0.07 -5.19
CA GLY A 288 15.20 1.29 -4.96
C GLY A 288 15.47 2.13 -6.21
N GLN A 289 14.65 2.02 -7.25
CA GLN A 289 14.84 2.77 -8.50
C GLN A 289 14.29 4.21 -8.46
N LEU A 290 13.43 4.54 -7.50
CA LEU A 290 12.69 5.80 -7.47
C LEU A 290 13.30 6.88 -6.57
N MET A 291 14.21 6.51 -5.66
CA MET A 291 14.85 7.41 -4.71
C MET A 291 16.12 6.80 -4.18
N SER A 292 16.92 7.57 -3.43
CA SER A 292 18.13 7.04 -2.79
C SER A 292 17.80 5.93 -1.78
N ALA A 293 18.75 5.04 -1.51
CA ALA A 293 18.62 4.01 -0.50
C ALA A 293 18.34 4.60 0.90
N ALA A 294 18.85 5.80 1.17
CA ALA A 294 18.60 6.52 2.42
C ALA A 294 17.11 6.87 2.56
N GLN A 295 16.49 7.41 1.50
CA GLN A 295 15.08 7.79 1.54
C GLN A 295 14.15 6.57 1.53
N LEU A 296 14.50 5.51 0.81
CA LEU A 296 13.75 4.26 0.89
C LEU A 296 13.79 3.67 2.32
N ALA A 297 14.92 3.79 3.02
CA ALA A 297 15.01 3.41 4.42
C ALA A 297 14.16 4.31 5.34
N GLN A 298 14.09 5.63 5.08
CA GLN A 298 13.18 6.54 5.78
C GLN A 298 11.72 6.17 5.52
N MET A 299 11.36 5.86 4.27
CA MET A 299 10.01 5.43 3.89
C MET A 299 9.56 4.19 4.66
N GLN A 300 10.49 3.32 5.00
CA GLN A 300 10.27 2.05 5.72
C GLN A 300 10.43 2.17 7.25
N GLN A 301 10.46 3.36 7.81
CA GLN A 301 10.37 3.54 9.27
C GLN A 301 8.92 3.32 9.73
N TRP A 302 8.65 2.13 10.27
CA TRP A 302 7.29 1.68 10.55
C TRP A 302 6.73 2.24 11.85
N THR A 303 5.56 2.86 11.76
CA THR A 303 4.64 3.05 12.87
C THR A 303 3.72 1.83 12.94
N THR A 304 3.58 1.24 14.12
CA THR A 304 2.69 0.08 14.31
C THR A 304 1.23 0.50 14.14
N VAL A 305 0.52 -0.17 13.25
CA VAL A 305 -0.93 -0.04 13.06
C VAL A 305 -1.64 -1.09 13.91
N ASN A 306 -1.22 -2.35 13.79
CA ASN A 306 -1.65 -3.48 14.62
C ASN A 306 -0.55 -4.56 14.63
N SER A 307 -0.86 -5.78 15.12
CA SER A 307 0.10 -6.87 15.26
C SER A 307 0.72 -7.37 13.95
N THR A 308 0.06 -7.15 12.80
CA THR A 308 0.49 -7.63 11.48
C THR A 308 0.69 -6.51 10.46
N GLN A 309 0.51 -5.26 10.87
CA GLN A 309 0.55 -4.12 9.96
C GLN A 309 1.38 -2.97 10.51
N GLY A 310 2.16 -2.34 9.64
CA GLY A 310 2.87 -1.10 9.89
C GLY A 310 2.62 -0.08 8.79
N TYR A 311 2.74 1.20 9.12
CA TYR A 311 2.68 2.31 8.18
C TYR A 311 3.97 3.13 8.25
N GLY A 312 4.60 3.32 7.10
CA GLY A 312 5.79 4.15 6.95
C GLY A 312 5.43 5.54 6.43
N LEU A 313 6.20 6.06 5.47
CA LEU A 313 5.89 7.33 4.81
C LEU A 313 5.13 7.06 3.50
N GLY A 314 3.80 7.00 3.57
CA GLY A 314 2.96 6.69 2.41
C GLY A 314 3.10 5.25 1.89
N LEU A 315 3.55 4.33 2.72
CA LEU A 315 3.74 2.91 2.41
C LEU A 315 3.22 2.06 3.55
N ARG A 316 2.50 0.98 3.24
CA ARG A 316 2.05 -0.03 4.20
C ARG A 316 3.01 -1.22 4.20
N ARG A 317 3.20 -1.84 5.36
CA ARG A 317 3.74 -3.19 5.52
C ARG A 317 2.63 -4.11 6.00
N ARG A 318 2.55 -5.30 5.42
CA ARG A 318 1.71 -6.39 5.90
C ARG A 318 2.54 -7.64 6.13
N ASP A 319 2.40 -8.23 7.30
CA ASP A 319 3.04 -9.47 7.68
C ASP A 319 2.04 -10.62 7.43
N LEU A 320 2.36 -11.50 6.48
CA LEU A 320 1.51 -12.59 6.05
C LEU A 320 1.64 -13.82 6.96
N SER A 321 0.64 -14.70 6.91
CA SER A 321 0.58 -15.90 7.76
C SER A 321 1.77 -16.87 7.60
N CYS A 322 2.44 -16.81 6.46
CA CYS A 322 3.64 -17.59 6.15
C CYS A 322 4.96 -16.97 6.64
N GLY A 323 4.91 -15.83 7.37
CA GLY A 323 6.08 -15.13 7.88
C GLY A 323 6.76 -14.21 6.87
N ILE A 324 6.16 -13.98 5.71
CA ILE A 324 6.63 -13.05 4.69
C ILE A 324 6.00 -11.68 4.95
N SER A 325 6.80 -10.60 4.86
CA SER A 325 6.28 -9.23 4.84
C SER A 325 6.22 -8.72 3.41
N VAL A 326 5.12 -8.04 3.08
CA VAL A 326 4.90 -7.39 1.79
C VAL A 326 4.67 -5.89 1.98
N TYR A 327 4.98 -5.11 0.95
CA TYR A 327 5.08 -3.66 1.01
C TYR A 327 4.30 -3.04 -0.13
N GLY A 328 3.47 -2.06 0.16
CA GLY A 328 2.60 -1.47 -0.85
C GLY A 328 1.55 -0.55 -0.24
N HIS A 329 0.40 -0.51 -0.84
CA HIS A 329 -0.74 0.23 -0.28
C HIS A 329 -2.07 -0.41 -0.68
N THR A 330 -3.07 -0.25 0.17
CA THR A 330 -4.47 -0.50 -0.18
C THR A 330 -5.09 0.76 -0.76
N GLY A 331 -6.18 0.62 -1.48
CA GLY A 331 -6.95 1.77 -1.95
C GLY A 331 -8.43 1.51 -1.88
N THR A 332 -9.14 2.50 -1.36
CA THR A 332 -10.59 2.60 -1.44
C THR A 332 -10.95 3.95 -2.04
N VAL A 333 -11.78 3.93 -3.04
CA VAL A 333 -12.50 5.07 -3.59
C VAL A 333 -13.87 4.55 -4.01
N GLN A 334 -14.87 5.43 -4.07
CA GLN A 334 -16.22 4.96 -4.39
C GLN A 334 -16.24 4.10 -5.65
N GLY A 335 -16.65 2.84 -5.48
CA GLY A 335 -16.74 1.83 -6.52
C GLY A 335 -15.51 0.95 -6.70
N TYR A 336 -14.42 1.12 -5.92
CA TYR A 336 -13.20 0.34 -6.13
C TYR A 336 -12.49 -0.01 -4.82
N TYR A 337 -12.08 -1.28 -4.68
CA TYR A 337 -11.10 -1.74 -3.71
C TYR A 337 -9.84 -2.22 -4.41
N THR A 338 -8.68 -1.69 -4.03
CA THR A 338 -7.39 -1.99 -4.64
C THR A 338 -6.40 -2.50 -3.58
N TYR A 339 -5.66 -3.54 -3.93
CA TYR A 339 -4.50 -4.05 -3.20
C TYR A 339 -3.31 -4.06 -4.15
N ALA A 340 -2.27 -3.30 -3.87
CA ALA A 340 -1.07 -3.23 -4.69
C ALA A 340 0.17 -3.34 -3.80
N PHE A 341 0.87 -4.47 -3.85
CA PHE A 341 1.97 -4.81 -2.97
C PHE A 341 3.10 -5.52 -3.71
N ALA A 342 4.32 -5.38 -3.19
CA ALA A 342 5.50 -6.08 -3.69
C ALA A 342 6.29 -6.75 -2.56
N SER A 343 7.12 -7.72 -2.93
CA SER A 343 8.16 -8.28 -2.07
C SER A 343 9.21 -7.21 -1.72
N LYS A 344 9.99 -7.46 -0.66
CA LYS A 344 11.02 -6.53 -0.17
C LYS A 344 12.06 -6.17 -1.23
N ASP A 345 12.36 -7.08 -2.13
CA ASP A 345 13.33 -6.90 -3.23
C ASP A 345 12.70 -6.42 -4.54
N GLY A 346 11.37 -6.19 -4.56
CA GLY A 346 10.62 -5.78 -5.74
C GLY A 346 10.46 -6.83 -6.83
N LYS A 347 10.93 -8.08 -6.63
CA LYS A 347 10.90 -9.11 -7.68
C LYS A 347 9.53 -9.73 -7.89
N ARG A 348 8.70 -9.77 -6.84
CA ARG A 348 7.30 -10.17 -6.99
C ARG A 348 6.40 -9.00 -6.61
N SER A 349 5.43 -8.72 -7.45
CA SER A 349 4.37 -7.75 -7.18
C SER A 349 2.99 -8.36 -7.45
N VAL A 350 1.99 -7.84 -6.81
CA VAL A 350 0.59 -8.19 -7.01
C VAL A 350 -0.27 -6.94 -6.98
N THR A 351 -1.15 -6.83 -7.97
CA THR A 351 -2.24 -5.86 -7.96
C THR A 351 -3.56 -6.58 -8.14
N ALA A 352 -4.45 -6.38 -7.18
CA ALA A 352 -5.80 -6.93 -7.17
C ALA A 352 -6.84 -5.82 -7.05
N LEU A 353 -7.95 -5.97 -7.76
CA LEU A 353 -9.08 -5.04 -7.80
C LEU A 353 -10.40 -5.79 -7.64
N ALA A 354 -11.32 -5.22 -6.87
CA ALA A 354 -12.75 -5.45 -7.01
C ALA A 354 -13.43 -4.14 -7.39
N ASN A 355 -14.30 -4.16 -8.40
CA ASN A 355 -14.99 -2.95 -8.85
C ASN A 355 -16.27 -2.65 -8.04
N THR A 356 -16.10 -2.69 -6.73
CA THR A 356 -17.10 -2.29 -5.73
C THR A 356 -16.43 -1.62 -4.53
N SER A 357 -17.20 -0.90 -3.73
CA SER A 357 -16.78 -0.39 -2.42
C SER A 357 -17.97 -0.33 -1.45
N ASN A 358 -17.71 0.00 -0.18
CA ASN A 358 -18.67 -0.07 0.93
C ASN A 358 -19.27 -1.47 1.12
N ASN A 359 -18.41 -2.50 0.97
CA ASN A 359 -18.74 -3.91 1.17
C ASN A 359 -17.54 -4.57 1.90
N VAL A 360 -17.65 -4.67 3.22
CA VAL A 360 -16.57 -5.14 4.08
C VAL A 360 -16.19 -6.60 3.81
N ASP A 361 -17.15 -7.45 3.40
CA ASP A 361 -16.89 -8.84 3.09
C ASP A 361 -16.01 -8.98 1.84
N VAL A 362 -16.32 -8.20 0.81
CA VAL A 362 -15.47 -8.13 -0.40
C VAL A 362 -14.09 -7.56 -0.06
N LEU A 363 -14.01 -6.50 0.75
CA LEU A 363 -12.74 -5.91 1.19
C LEU A 363 -11.86 -6.97 1.86
N ASN A 364 -12.39 -7.68 2.86
CA ASN A 364 -11.67 -8.72 3.59
C ASN A 364 -11.30 -9.93 2.71
N THR A 365 -12.16 -10.28 1.77
CA THR A 365 -11.89 -11.36 0.82
C THR A 365 -10.74 -10.99 -0.11
N MET A 366 -10.75 -9.79 -0.69
CA MET A 366 -9.69 -9.33 -1.58
C MET A 366 -8.32 -9.23 -0.89
N ALA A 367 -8.26 -8.97 0.41
CA ALA A 367 -7.02 -9.00 1.18
C ALA A 367 -6.30 -10.36 1.11
N ARG A 368 -7.04 -11.45 0.90
CA ARG A 368 -6.49 -12.83 0.81
C ARG A 368 -5.71 -13.07 -0.49
N THR A 369 -5.83 -12.20 -1.49
CA THR A 369 -4.99 -12.27 -2.69
C THR A 369 -3.50 -12.18 -2.34
N LEU A 370 -3.12 -11.45 -1.29
CA LEU A 370 -1.74 -11.35 -0.83
C LEU A 370 -1.21 -12.71 -0.34
N GLU A 371 -2.01 -13.46 0.44
CA GLU A 371 -1.62 -14.80 0.89
C GLU A 371 -1.39 -15.75 -0.29
N SER A 372 -2.33 -15.79 -1.25
CA SER A 372 -2.21 -16.65 -2.43
C SER A 372 -1.04 -16.25 -3.34
N ALA A 373 -0.77 -14.94 -3.47
CA ALA A 373 0.31 -14.45 -4.31
C ALA A 373 1.71 -14.69 -3.71
N PHE A 374 1.87 -14.59 -2.39
CA PHE A 374 3.19 -14.61 -1.76
C PHE A 374 3.47 -15.87 -0.94
N CYS A 375 2.46 -16.53 -0.38
CA CYS A 375 2.63 -17.70 0.46
C CYS A 375 2.48 -19.04 -0.29
N GLY A 376 2.04 -19.00 -1.57
CA GLY A 376 1.81 -20.18 -2.38
C GLY A 376 0.65 -21.06 -1.87
N LYS A 377 0.60 -22.31 -2.31
CA LYS A 377 -0.45 -23.24 -1.88
C LYS A 377 -0.39 -23.49 -0.39
N SER A 378 -1.44 -23.11 0.32
CA SER A 378 -1.58 -23.38 1.75
C SER A 378 -1.90 -24.87 1.95
N THR A 379 -1.13 -25.57 2.81
CA THR A 379 -1.55 -26.89 3.26
C THR A 379 -2.78 -26.75 4.16
N THR A 380 -3.76 -27.65 4.01
CA THR A 380 -5.07 -27.63 4.67
C THR A 380 -5.05 -27.38 6.20
N ALA A 381 -3.95 -27.67 6.87
CA ALA A 381 -3.76 -27.41 8.31
C ALA A 381 -3.57 -25.91 8.61
N LYS A 382 -2.92 -25.13 7.70
CA LYS A 382 -2.75 -23.68 7.85
C LYS A 382 -4.04 -22.89 7.55
N LEU A 383 -4.88 -23.38 6.63
CA LEU A 383 -6.19 -22.76 6.34
C LEU A 383 -7.13 -22.76 7.56
N ARG A 384 -7.16 -23.85 8.34
CA ARG A 384 -7.97 -23.93 9.57
C ARG A 384 -7.47 -23.00 10.68
N SER A 385 -6.16 -22.77 10.76
CA SER A 385 -5.57 -21.81 11.70
C SER A 385 -5.83 -20.36 11.26
N ALA A 386 -5.74 -20.06 9.96
CA ALA A 386 -6.03 -18.74 9.41
C ALA A 386 -7.51 -18.35 9.56
N THR A 387 -8.45 -19.30 9.40
CA THR A 387 -9.90 -19.05 9.63
C THR A 387 -10.24 -18.85 11.09
N SER A 388 -9.47 -19.39 12.04
CA SER A 388 -9.71 -19.17 13.49
C SER A 388 -8.97 -17.94 14.05
N SER A 389 -7.92 -17.45 13.36
CA SER A 389 -7.22 -16.20 13.70
C SER A 389 -7.77 -14.97 12.95
N ALA A 390 -8.66 -15.16 12.01
CA ALA A 390 -9.25 -14.11 11.15
C ALA A 390 -10.31 -13.26 11.84
N THR A 391 -10.27 -13.11 13.15
CA THR A 391 -11.15 -12.20 13.88
C THR A 391 -10.58 -10.79 14.03
N THR A 392 -9.52 -10.44 13.32
CA THR A 392 -9.20 -9.04 13.09
C THR A 392 -9.88 -8.62 11.78
N VAL A 393 -11.16 -8.31 11.86
CA VAL A 393 -11.89 -7.60 10.80
C VAL A 393 -11.03 -6.43 10.38
N GLU A 394 -10.56 -6.42 9.14
CA GLU A 394 -9.89 -5.24 8.59
C GLU A 394 -10.93 -4.14 8.42
N ARG A 395 -11.09 -3.31 9.46
CA ARG A 395 -11.98 -2.14 9.46
C ARG A 395 -11.37 -0.95 8.72
N TYR A 396 -10.50 -1.18 7.73
CA TYR A 396 -9.76 -0.11 7.09
C TYR A 396 -10.34 0.19 5.71
N GLU A 397 -11.42 0.94 5.73
CA GLU A 397 -11.69 1.79 4.58
C GLU A 397 -10.72 2.98 4.65
N ASP A 398 -10.05 3.27 3.54
CA ASP A 398 -9.21 4.47 3.38
C ASP A 398 -10.08 5.74 3.19
N ILE A 399 -11.40 5.58 3.20
CA ILE A 399 -12.42 6.63 3.16
C ILE A 399 -13.23 6.56 4.44
N ALA A 400 -13.38 7.70 5.09
CA ALA A 400 -14.11 7.85 6.34
C ALA A 400 -13.67 6.83 7.42
N PRO A 401 -12.38 6.79 7.79
CA PRO A 401 -11.80 5.76 8.68
C PRO A 401 -12.37 5.79 10.11
N GLY A 402 -12.97 6.90 10.52
CA GLY A 402 -13.62 7.04 11.82
C GLY A 402 -15.06 6.55 11.87
N ILE A 403 -15.65 6.18 10.72
CA ILE A 403 -17.02 5.66 10.64
C ILE A 403 -17.00 4.15 10.75
N THR A 404 -17.70 3.62 11.76
CA THR A 404 -17.92 2.18 11.88
C THR A 404 -19.08 1.83 10.94
N ARG A 405 -18.85 0.93 9.99
CA ARG A 405 -19.87 0.34 9.13
C ARG A 405 -20.00 -1.12 9.52
N ASP A 406 -21.20 -1.50 9.92
CA ASP A 406 -21.53 -2.87 10.35
C ASP A 406 -21.73 -3.80 9.15
#